data_0687c0ba61c3fb5a5f775d9c50b0f4e4
#
_entry.id   0687c0ba61c3fb5a5f775d9c50b0f4e4
#
_cell.length_a   1.000
_cell.length_b   1.000
_cell.length_c   1.000
_cell.angle_alpha   90.00
_cell.angle_beta   90.00
_cell.angle_gamma   90.00
#
_symmetry.space_group_name_H-M   'P 1'
#
loop_
_entity.id
_entity.type
_entity.pdbx_description
1 polymer ?
#
loop_
_entity_poly.entity_id
_entity_poly.type
_entity_poly.pdbx_seq_one_letter_code
_entity_poly.pdbx_strand_id
1 'polypeptide(L)'
;VSYESGKKEVVFSAKENDDNESRKAQVVLTSVKGITIELQIEQAKKPKLAGYWILSEGYAGSNNAEMAWFDVSTGEILKKQFKALNGTELGDTGNALKMYGSKMYAVITGPNWSDDSEDNLSYIEVIDPKTGKSIKRIQFKTADGVAAKPRNIVFDGGKGYISSYSNEVVRLDTASLELDAHAILSGTLAEGLTINDGKIYVCNSGQGQDNKISVVDIQSMTETGVITTAMNPTGIVSAGSGVLYFNTNYPDYVLYKLTLDNEEITEIPGVNVAEMTYLNGNIYTSLFDWNTYMGEIYKFNTATEEVTPVNLDLKGAGIPMLMEY
;
A
#
# COMPACT_ATOMS: atom_id res chain seq x y z
N VAL A 1 15.30 9.02 30.03
CA VAL A 1 16.01 10.28 29.75
C VAL A 1 17.47 9.95 29.54
N SER A 2 18.02 10.37 28.42
CA SER A 2 19.45 10.21 28.12
C SER A 2 20.07 11.60 27.85
N TYR A 3 21.30 11.77 28.28
CA TYR A 3 22.11 12.96 28.02
C TYR A 3 23.49 12.50 27.48
N GLU A 4 23.87 13.08 26.36
CA GLU A 4 25.17 12.81 25.74
C GLU A 4 26.07 14.05 25.93
N SER A 5 27.22 13.85 26.57
CA SER A 5 28.17 14.94 26.84
C SER A 5 28.68 15.50 25.49
N GLY A 6 28.56 16.84 25.33
CA GLY A 6 28.94 17.52 24.09
C GLY A 6 27.79 17.83 23.13
N LYS A 7 26.64 17.22 23.28
CA LYS A 7 25.38 17.65 22.62
C LYS A 7 24.60 18.57 23.54
N LYS A 8 24.04 19.65 22.98
CA LYS A 8 23.19 20.59 23.73
C LYS A 8 21.72 20.11 23.76
N GLU A 9 21.54 18.77 23.86
CA GLU A 9 20.23 18.14 23.75
C GLU A 9 19.99 17.20 24.94
N VAL A 10 18.77 17.19 25.43
CA VAL A 10 18.26 16.19 26.37
C VAL A 10 17.12 15.45 25.66
N VAL A 11 17.29 14.15 25.47
CA VAL A 11 16.30 13.33 24.76
C VAL A 11 15.39 12.65 25.78
N PHE A 12 14.11 12.81 25.59
CA PHE A 12 13.06 12.12 26.35
C PHE A 12 12.43 11.04 25.47
N SER A 13 12.37 9.84 25.97
CA SER A 13 11.59 8.76 25.37
C SER A 13 10.53 8.28 26.35
N ALA A 14 9.35 7.97 25.84
CA ALA A 14 8.27 7.34 26.60
C ALA A 14 7.74 6.15 25.82
N LYS A 15 7.28 5.11 26.54
CA LYS A 15 6.49 4.03 25.92
C LYS A 15 5.19 4.63 25.37
N GLU A 16 4.58 3.96 24.41
CA GLU A 16 3.23 4.32 23.95
C GLU A 16 2.26 4.46 25.13
N ASN A 17 1.32 5.38 24.98
CA ASN A 17 0.25 5.55 25.95
C ASN A 17 -0.96 4.73 25.49
N ASP A 18 -1.07 3.50 26.00
CA ASP A 18 -2.19 2.60 25.68
C ASP A 18 -3.46 2.90 26.51
N ASP A 19 -3.41 3.92 27.39
CA ASP A 19 -4.55 4.32 28.21
C ASP A 19 -5.57 5.13 27.42
N ASN A 20 -6.80 5.12 27.87
CA ASN A 20 -7.91 5.89 27.27
C ASN A 20 -7.86 7.40 27.58
N GLU A 21 -6.84 7.84 28.35
CA GLU A 21 -6.67 9.23 28.75
C GLU A 21 -5.25 9.71 28.48
N SER A 22 -5.07 11.03 28.33
CA SER A 22 -3.73 11.59 28.25
C SER A 22 -3.02 11.44 29.59
N ARG A 23 -1.71 11.21 29.54
CA ARG A 23 -0.88 11.18 30.74
C ARG A 23 0.10 12.33 30.75
N LYS A 24 0.38 12.85 31.96
CA LYS A 24 1.27 14.00 32.16
C LYS A 24 2.45 13.58 33.01
N ALA A 25 3.60 14.13 32.70
CA ALA A 25 4.81 13.98 33.49
C ALA A 25 5.48 15.36 33.67
N GLN A 26 6.06 15.57 34.83
CA GLN A 26 6.91 16.70 35.11
C GLN A 26 8.37 16.22 35.09
N VAL A 27 9.21 16.90 34.34
CA VAL A 27 10.64 16.64 34.30
C VAL A 27 11.36 17.88 34.84
N VAL A 28 12.18 17.66 35.87
CA VAL A 28 12.99 18.70 36.50
C VAL A 28 14.44 18.48 36.12
N LEU A 29 15.01 19.44 35.39
CA LEU A 29 16.42 19.45 35.03
C LEU A 29 17.17 20.41 35.93
N THR A 30 18.13 19.93 36.71
CA THR A 30 18.94 20.75 37.59
C THR A 30 20.40 20.75 37.14
N SER A 31 20.95 21.90 36.87
CA SER A 31 22.37 22.04 36.53
C SER A 31 23.26 21.86 37.76
N VAL A 32 24.56 21.58 37.53
CA VAL A 32 25.57 21.50 38.62
C VAL A 32 25.71 22.82 39.43
N LYS A 33 25.21 23.94 38.93
CA LYS A 33 25.17 25.22 39.60
C LYS A 33 23.84 25.51 40.33
N GLY A 34 22.96 24.51 40.42
CA GLY A 34 21.66 24.62 41.07
C GLY A 34 20.57 25.34 40.31
N ILE A 35 20.79 25.65 39.05
CA ILE A 35 19.74 26.22 38.17
C ILE A 35 18.78 25.09 37.77
N THR A 36 17.50 25.27 38.01
CA THR A 36 16.45 24.28 37.76
C THR A 36 15.54 24.75 36.64
N ILE A 37 15.20 23.86 35.73
CA ILE A 37 14.19 24.02 34.68
C ILE A 37 13.15 22.94 34.85
N GLU A 38 11.88 23.32 34.92
CA GLU A 38 10.75 22.38 34.95
C GLU A 38 10.07 22.33 33.59
N LEU A 39 9.90 21.11 33.09
CA LEU A 39 9.19 20.82 31.85
C LEU A 39 7.95 20.00 32.14
N GLN A 40 6.81 20.44 31.64
CA GLN A 40 5.58 19.66 31.62
C GLN A 40 5.51 18.93 30.28
N ILE A 41 5.43 17.63 30.32
CA ILE A 41 5.28 16.77 29.14
C ILE A 41 3.90 16.13 29.21
N GLU A 42 3.12 16.27 28.14
CA GLU A 42 1.84 15.61 28.00
C GLU A 42 1.93 14.62 26.81
N GLN A 43 1.57 13.38 27.07
CA GLN A 43 1.41 12.36 26.04
C GLN A 43 -0.08 12.12 25.83
N ALA A 44 -0.57 12.36 24.63
CA ALA A 44 -1.95 12.12 24.27
C ALA A 44 -2.33 10.65 24.46
N LYS A 45 -3.59 10.37 24.67
CA LYS A 45 -4.14 9.00 24.60
C LYS A 45 -3.94 8.44 23.20
N LYS A 46 -3.80 7.11 23.10
CA LYS A 46 -3.84 6.44 21.81
C LYS A 46 -5.19 6.69 21.15
N PRO A 47 -5.23 7.15 19.91
CA PRO A 47 -6.49 7.27 19.18
C PRO A 47 -7.18 5.90 19.13
N LYS A 48 -8.41 5.80 19.61
CA LYS A 48 -9.19 4.58 19.47
C LYS A 48 -9.57 4.44 18.00
N LEU A 49 -9.25 3.32 17.40
CA LEU A 49 -9.65 3.02 16.03
C LEU A 49 -11.18 3.10 15.93
N ALA A 50 -11.67 4.03 15.11
CA ALA A 50 -13.10 4.22 14.91
C ALA A 50 -13.67 3.22 13.91
N GLY A 51 -12.89 2.84 12.89
CA GLY A 51 -13.31 1.90 11.86
C GLY A 51 -12.30 1.77 10.74
N TYR A 52 -12.74 1.09 9.68
CA TYR A 52 -11.94 0.86 8.48
C TYR A 52 -12.68 1.30 7.23
N TRP A 53 -11.96 1.95 6.32
CA TRP A 53 -12.41 2.10 4.95
C TRP A 53 -12.10 0.83 4.17
N ILE A 54 -13.08 0.32 3.44
CA ILE A 54 -12.97 -0.88 2.60
C ILE A 54 -13.25 -0.47 1.18
N LEU A 55 -12.31 -0.73 0.27
CA LEU A 55 -12.51 -0.57 -1.17
C LEU A 55 -12.96 -1.90 -1.75
N SER A 56 -14.04 -1.86 -2.51
CA SER A 56 -14.46 -2.96 -3.38
C SER A 56 -14.10 -2.61 -4.82
N GLU A 57 -13.39 -3.51 -5.50
CA GLU A 57 -12.94 -3.34 -6.88
C GLU A 57 -14.12 -3.04 -7.82
N GLY A 58 -15.22 -3.72 -7.61
CA GLY A 58 -16.34 -3.71 -8.53
C GLY A 58 -16.16 -4.73 -9.67
N TYR A 59 -16.99 -4.60 -10.70
CA TYR A 59 -16.93 -5.42 -11.89
C TYR A 59 -16.65 -4.54 -13.10
N ALA A 60 -15.62 -4.87 -13.86
CA ALA A 60 -15.15 -4.07 -14.99
C ALA A 60 -16.28 -3.76 -15.99
N GLY A 61 -16.42 -2.50 -16.36
CA GLY A 61 -17.48 -1.99 -17.20
C GLY A 61 -18.80 -1.69 -16.50
N SER A 62 -18.89 -1.87 -15.19
CA SER A 62 -20.13 -1.67 -14.42
C SER A 62 -20.15 -0.37 -13.60
N ASN A 63 -19.06 0.38 -13.55
CA ASN A 63 -18.92 1.63 -12.79
C ASN A 63 -19.40 1.49 -11.32
N ASN A 64 -19.02 0.41 -10.69
CA ASN A 64 -19.51 0.02 -9.37
C ASN A 64 -18.42 -0.29 -8.35
N ALA A 65 -17.19 0.19 -8.56
CA ALA A 65 -16.23 0.27 -7.47
C ALA A 65 -16.82 1.13 -6.36
N GLU A 66 -16.69 0.68 -5.11
CA GLU A 66 -17.30 1.38 -4.00
C GLU A 66 -16.42 1.39 -2.75
N MET A 67 -16.65 2.36 -1.88
CA MET A 67 -16.09 2.40 -0.55
C MET A 67 -17.17 2.13 0.49
N ALA A 68 -16.84 1.23 1.42
CA ALA A 68 -17.64 0.97 2.61
C ALA A 68 -16.89 1.44 3.86
N TRP A 69 -17.63 1.78 4.90
CA TRP A 69 -17.09 2.05 6.23
C TRP A 69 -17.50 0.94 7.17
N PHE A 70 -16.53 0.31 7.83
CA PHE A 70 -16.78 -0.63 8.93
C PHE A 70 -16.55 0.08 10.26
N ASP A 71 -17.59 0.18 11.08
CA ASP A 71 -17.51 0.75 12.42
C ASP A 71 -17.09 -0.33 13.43
N VAL A 72 -15.92 -0.17 14.03
CA VAL A 72 -15.37 -1.13 15.00
C VAL A 72 -16.20 -1.19 16.28
N SER A 73 -16.86 -0.10 16.65
CA SER A 73 -17.62 -0.03 17.91
C SER A 73 -18.96 -0.76 17.84
N THR A 74 -19.59 -0.76 16.67
CA THR A 74 -20.91 -1.37 16.44
C THR A 74 -20.85 -2.69 15.65
N GLY A 75 -19.76 -2.90 14.88
CA GLY A 75 -19.63 -3.99 13.92
C GLY A 75 -20.46 -3.78 12.65
N GLU A 76 -20.97 -2.58 12.43
CA GLU A 76 -21.82 -2.27 11.28
C GLU A 76 -20.98 -1.92 10.05
N ILE A 77 -21.43 -2.37 8.87
CA ILE A 77 -20.85 -2.01 7.57
C ILE A 77 -21.80 -1.06 6.84
N LEU A 78 -21.36 0.18 6.66
CA LEU A 78 -22.06 1.18 5.86
C LEU A 78 -21.54 1.12 4.42
N LYS A 79 -22.35 0.57 3.51
CA LYS A 79 -21.98 0.43 2.08
C LYS A 79 -22.18 1.73 1.30
N LYS A 80 -21.56 1.83 0.13
CA LYS A 80 -21.70 2.94 -0.85
C LYS A 80 -21.42 4.32 -0.24
N GLN A 81 -20.46 4.37 0.66
CA GLN A 81 -20.19 5.60 1.41
C GLN A 81 -19.60 6.70 0.51
N PHE A 82 -18.75 6.35 -0.48
CA PHE A 82 -18.22 7.38 -1.39
C PHE A 82 -19.36 8.12 -2.09
N LYS A 83 -20.29 7.39 -2.68
CA LYS A 83 -21.46 7.97 -3.34
C LYS A 83 -22.35 8.77 -2.38
N ALA A 84 -22.62 8.22 -1.20
CA ALA A 84 -23.46 8.89 -0.20
C ALA A 84 -22.87 10.23 0.26
N LEU A 85 -21.54 10.31 0.39
CA LEU A 85 -20.83 11.50 0.87
C LEU A 85 -20.50 12.52 -0.23
N ASN A 86 -20.32 12.06 -1.48
CA ASN A 86 -19.82 12.89 -2.59
C ASN A 86 -20.86 13.11 -3.70
N GLY A 87 -21.97 12.38 -3.70
CA GLY A 87 -23.03 12.50 -4.72
C GLY A 87 -22.69 11.87 -6.09
N THR A 88 -21.51 11.27 -6.23
CA THR A 88 -21.05 10.62 -7.47
C THR A 88 -20.51 9.24 -7.17
N GLU A 89 -20.48 8.34 -8.16
CA GLU A 89 -19.82 7.04 -8.04
C GLU A 89 -18.30 7.21 -7.86
N LEU A 90 -17.67 6.24 -7.17
CA LEU A 90 -16.23 6.20 -7.02
C LEU A 90 -15.56 5.89 -8.37
N GLY A 91 -16.17 5.09 -9.21
CA GLY A 91 -15.66 4.76 -10.54
C GLY A 91 -15.76 3.28 -10.88
N ASP A 92 -14.88 2.83 -11.73
CA ASP A 92 -14.81 1.46 -12.22
C ASP A 92 -13.44 0.87 -11.91
N THR A 93 -13.42 -0.36 -11.44
CA THR A 93 -12.20 -1.13 -11.16
C THR A 93 -11.27 -0.40 -10.16
N GLY A 94 -11.65 -0.40 -8.88
CA GLY A 94 -10.85 0.16 -7.79
C GLY A 94 -9.77 -0.81 -7.32
N ASN A 95 -8.50 -0.55 -7.65
CA ASN A 95 -7.41 -1.52 -7.44
C ASN A 95 -6.64 -1.34 -6.15
N ALA A 96 -6.50 -0.14 -5.66
CA ALA A 96 -5.77 0.10 -4.41
C ALA A 96 -6.39 1.23 -3.60
N LEU A 97 -6.29 1.10 -2.28
CA LEU A 97 -6.65 2.14 -1.33
C LEU A 97 -5.53 2.26 -0.30
N LYS A 98 -4.85 3.39 -0.26
CA LYS A 98 -3.69 3.59 0.62
C LYS A 98 -3.79 4.90 1.39
N MET A 99 -3.34 4.85 2.65
CA MET A 99 -3.17 6.04 3.48
C MET A 99 -1.75 6.59 3.34
N TYR A 100 -1.64 7.91 3.21
CA TYR A 100 -0.36 8.58 3.33
C TYR A 100 -0.53 10.00 3.91
N GLY A 101 0.16 10.26 5.00
CA GLY A 101 0.00 11.50 5.76
C GLY A 101 -1.45 11.64 6.25
N SER A 102 -2.10 12.74 5.89
CA SER A 102 -3.49 13.02 6.26
C SER A 102 -4.50 12.69 5.18
N LYS A 103 -4.11 12.00 4.12
CA LYS A 103 -4.95 11.72 2.95
C LYS A 103 -5.03 10.22 2.65
N MET A 104 -6.11 9.82 2.03
CA MET A 104 -6.34 8.49 1.50
C MET A 104 -6.40 8.58 -0.03
N TYR A 105 -5.81 7.61 -0.70
CA TYR A 105 -5.67 7.58 -2.17
C TYR A 105 -6.30 6.29 -2.69
N ALA A 106 -7.35 6.42 -3.49
CA ALA A 106 -7.96 5.31 -4.21
C ALA A 106 -7.51 5.33 -5.67
N VAL A 107 -6.98 4.19 -6.13
CA VAL A 107 -6.52 4.00 -7.51
C VAL A 107 -7.64 3.39 -8.32
N ILE A 108 -8.09 4.10 -9.35
CA ILE A 108 -9.21 3.70 -10.21
C ILE A 108 -8.69 3.47 -11.63
N THR A 109 -8.71 2.23 -12.09
CA THR A 109 -8.20 1.83 -13.42
C THR A 109 -9.13 2.23 -14.54
N GLY A 110 -10.44 2.26 -14.29
CA GLY A 110 -11.46 2.51 -15.30
C GLY A 110 -12.06 1.22 -15.87
N PRO A 111 -13.07 1.33 -16.77
CA PRO A 111 -13.92 0.22 -17.18
C PRO A 111 -13.26 -0.79 -18.12
N ASN A 112 -12.18 -0.39 -18.78
CA ASN A 112 -11.47 -1.23 -19.73
C ASN A 112 -9.97 -1.11 -19.52
N TRP A 113 -9.36 -2.16 -18.98
CA TRP A 113 -7.92 -2.21 -18.70
C TRP A 113 -7.05 -2.30 -19.99
N SER A 114 -7.62 -2.72 -21.11
CA SER A 114 -6.91 -2.91 -22.38
C SER A 114 -7.17 -1.78 -23.40
N ASP A 115 -8.03 -0.82 -23.07
CA ASP A 115 -8.39 0.25 -23.97
C ASP A 115 -7.71 1.56 -23.55
N ASP A 116 -6.92 2.12 -24.46
CA ASP A 116 -6.26 3.43 -24.31
C ASP A 116 -7.20 4.59 -24.75
N SER A 117 -8.52 4.37 -24.74
CA SER A 117 -9.49 5.39 -25.08
C SER A 117 -9.38 6.62 -24.16
N GLU A 118 -9.65 7.79 -24.71
CA GLU A 118 -9.59 9.09 -24.02
C GLU A 118 -10.76 9.31 -23.03
N ASP A 119 -11.29 8.24 -22.44
CA ASP A 119 -12.50 8.30 -21.64
C ASP A 119 -12.36 9.04 -20.29
N ASN A 120 -11.12 9.38 -19.88
CA ASN A 120 -10.83 10.05 -18.60
C ASN A 120 -11.43 9.34 -17.35
N LEU A 121 -11.67 8.03 -17.44
CA LEU A 121 -12.26 7.23 -16.36
C LEU A 121 -11.20 6.57 -15.48
N SER A 122 -9.91 6.81 -15.77
CA SER A 122 -8.77 6.33 -14.99
C SER A 122 -8.19 7.48 -14.18
N TYR A 123 -8.11 7.34 -12.85
CA TYR A 123 -7.67 8.43 -11.98
C TYR A 123 -7.24 7.96 -10.60
N ILE A 124 -6.60 8.85 -9.87
CA ILE A 124 -6.37 8.73 -8.43
C ILE A 124 -7.38 9.63 -7.72
N GLU A 125 -8.25 9.04 -6.93
CA GLU A 125 -9.17 9.78 -6.07
C GLU A 125 -8.48 10.06 -4.73
N VAL A 126 -8.28 11.33 -4.40
CA VAL A 126 -7.70 11.75 -3.13
C VAL A 126 -8.83 12.10 -2.16
N ILE A 127 -8.85 11.46 -1.01
CA ILE A 127 -9.98 11.46 -0.09
C ILE A 127 -9.51 11.88 1.32
N ASP A 128 -10.32 12.66 2.01
CA ASP A 128 -10.15 12.90 3.43
C ASP A 128 -10.64 11.67 4.23
N PRO A 129 -9.74 10.94 4.91
CA PRO A 129 -10.10 9.71 5.60
C PRO A 129 -11.05 9.92 6.78
N LYS A 130 -11.10 11.14 7.34
CA LYS A 130 -11.99 11.46 8.48
C LYS A 130 -13.43 11.66 8.05
N THR A 131 -13.63 12.14 6.84
CA THR A 131 -14.96 12.51 6.34
C THR A 131 -15.43 11.66 5.17
N GLY A 132 -14.54 10.90 4.52
CA GLY A 132 -14.80 10.15 3.30
C GLY A 132 -15.08 11.04 2.07
N LYS A 133 -14.81 12.35 2.18
CA LYS A 133 -15.05 13.30 1.09
C LYS A 133 -13.86 13.39 0.16
N SER A 134 -14.15 13.49 -1.14
CA SER A 134 -13.16 13.77 -2.17
C SER A 134 -12.51 15.14 -1.94
N ILE A 135 -11.18 15.15 -1.98
CA ILE A 135 -10.35 16.35 -1.98
C ILE A 135 -10.02 16.74 -3.42
N LYS A 136 -9.59 15.77 -4.23
CA LYS A 136 -9.21 15.97 -5.63
C LYS A 136 -9.27 14.66 -6.39
N ARG A 137 -9.80 14.71 -7.62
CA ARG A 137 -9.69 13.65 -8.61
C ARG A 137 -8.59 14.01 -9.59
N ILE A 138 -7.54 13.18 -9.67
CA ILE A 138 -6.37 13.40 -10.49
C ILE A 138 -6.47 12.46 -11.69
N GLN A 139 -6.74 13.00 -12.88
CA GLN A 139 -6.76 12.20 -14.12
C GLN A 139 -5.41 11.56 -14.33
N PHE A 140 -5.39 10.23 -14.53
CA PHE A 140 -4.17 9.49 -14.70
C PHE A 140 -3.79 9.38 -16.16
N LYS A 141 -2.60 9.84 -16.52
CA LYS A 141 -2.13 9.92 -17.90
C LYS A 141 -0.69 9.42 -18.02
N THR A 142 -0.38 8.89 -19.21
CA THR A 142 0.98 8.55 -19.63
C THR A 142 1.84 9.80 -19.82
N ALA A 143 3.15 9.60 -20.01
CA ALA A 143 4.06 10.68 -20.38
C ALA A 143 3.63 11.45 -21.64
N ASP A 144 2.97 10.79 -22.59
CA ASP A 144 2.45 11.39 -23.82
C ASP A 144 1.07 12.05 -23.65
N GLY A 145 0.54 12.07 -22.42
CA GLY A 145 -0.74 12.70 -22.09
C GLY A 145 -1.98 11.87 -22.45
N VAL A 146 -1.81 10.62 -22.83
CA VAL A 146 -2.91 9.68 -23.12
C VAL A 146 -3.44 9.10 -21.80
N ALA A 147 -4.71 8.71 -21.75
CA ALA A 147 -5.28 8.02 -20.59
C ALA A 147 -4.48 6.74 -20.29
N ALA A 148 -4.08 6.58 -19.03
CA ALA A 148 -3.32 5.43 -18.56
C ALA A 148 -4.15 4.60 -17.58
N LYS A 149 -3.71 3.39 -17.27
CA LYS A 149 -4.45 2.42 -16.44
C LYS A 149 -3.69 2.16 -15.13
N PRO A 150 -3.86 3.01 -14.09
CA PRO A 150 -3.15 2.86 -12.83
C PRO A 150 -3.58 1.59 -12.11
N ARG A 151 -2.62 0.94 -11.44
CA ARG A 151 -2.84 -0.33 -10.74
C ARG A 151 -2.62 -0.25 -9.24
N ASN A 152 -1.46 0.17 -8.83
CA ASN A 152 -1.11 0.22 -7.41
C ASN A 152 -0.33 1.51 -7.10
N ILE A 153 -0.24 1.86 -5.81
CA ILE A 153 0.45 3.05 -5.35
C ILE A 153 1.24 2.75 -4.08
N VAL A 154 2.48 3.25 -4.03
CA VAL A 154 3.32 3.27 -2.82
C VAL A 154 3.86 4.66 -2.58
N PHE A 155 4.31 4.95 -1.35
CA PHE A 155 4.71 6.30 -0.98
C PHE A 155 6.09 6.32 -0.31
N ASP A 156 6.87 7.36 -0.63
CA ASP A 156 8.10 7.71 0.04
C ASP A 156 8.40 9.20 -0.10
N GLY A 157 8.98 9.83 0.94
CA GLY A 157 9.51 11.19 0.88
C GLY A 157 8.52 12.26 0.40
N GLY A 158 7.21 12.13 0.66
CA GLY A 158 6.19 13.08 0.20
C GLY A 158 5.74 12.85 -1.24
N LYS A 159 6.14 11.75 -1.86
CA LYS A 159 5.77 11.35 -3.22
C LYS A 159 5.00 10.03 -3.21
N GLY A 160 4.05 9.89 -4.12
CA GLY A 160 3.39 8.65 -4.48
C GLY A 160 3.98 8.12 -5.79
N TYR A 161 4.14 6.81 -5.91
CA TYR A 161 4.61 6.15 -7.12
C TYR A 161 3.56 5.13 -7.54
N ILE A 162 3.08 5.26 -8.77
CA ILE A 162 1.90 4.55 -9.26
C ILE A 162 2.30 3.69 -10.45
N SER A 163 2.10 2.38 -10.36
CA SER A 163 2.27 1.46 -11.48
C SER A 163 1.09 1.55 -12.45
N SER A 164 1.35 1.29 -13.73
CA SER A 164 0.34 1.38 -14.78
C SER A 164 0.47 0.28 -15.81
N TYR A 165 -0.65 -0.23 -16.29
CA TYR A 165 -0.70 -1.14 -17.45
C TYR A 165 -0.19 -0.51 -18.75
N SER A 166 0.01 0.79 -18.76
CA SER A 166 0.69 1.49 -19.87
C SER A 166 2.24 1.37 -19.79
N ASN A 167 2.76 0.41 -19.01
CA ASN A 167 4.18 0.08 -18.88
C ASN A 167 5.01 1.24 -18.35
N GLU A 168 4.52 1.91 -17.32
CA GLU A 168 5.24 3.00 -16.66
C GLU A 168 4.97 3.06 -15.15
N VAL A 169 5.86 3.73 -14.44
CA VAL A 169 5.61 4.23 -13.09
C VAL A 169 5.48 5.75 -13.16
N VAL A 170 4.40 6.27 -12.61
CA VAL A 170 4.13 7.71 -12.58
C VAL A 170 4.29 8.23 -11.15
N ARG A 171 5.00 9.35 -10.99
CA ARG A 171 5.18 10.00 -9.69
C ARG A 171 4.13 11.07 -9.46
N LEU A 172 3.54 11.04 -8.26
CA LEU A 172 2.58 11.99 -7.74
C LEU A 172 3.21 12.81 -6.61
N ASP A 173 3.20 14.12 -6.68
CA ASP A 173 3.53 14.99 -5.55
C ASP A 173 2.32 15.06 -4.59
N THR A 174 2.51 14.63 -3.35
CA THR A 174 1.39 14.55 -2.37
C THR A 174 1.00 15.90 -1.77
N ALA A 175 1.81 16.95 -1.97
CA ALA A 175 1.50 18.31 -1.52
C ALA A 175 0.71 19.10 -2.56
N SER A 176 1.17 19.11 -3.81
CA SER A 176 0.47 19.79 -4.93
C SER A 176 -0.66 18.97 -5.52
N LEU A 177 -0.62 17.63 -5.34
CA LEU A 177 -1.52 16.66 -5.96
C LEU A 177 -1.45 16.73 -7.50
N GLU A 178 -0.23 16.77 -8.03
CA GLU A 178 0.08 16.80 -9.45
C GLU A 178 0.99 15.63 -9.81
N LEU A 179 0.80 15.06 -11.01
CA LEU A 179 1.72 14.08 -11.58
C LEU A 179 2.94 14.84 -12.13
N ASP A 180 4.17 14.49 -11.74
CA ASP A 180 5.35 15.30 -12.00
C ASP A 180 6.51 14.56 -12.69
N ALA A 181 6.48 13.23 -12.78
CA ALA A 181 7.50 12.44 -13.48
C ALA A 181 6.98 11.07 -13.92
N HIS A 182 7.65 10.49 -14.93
CA HIS A 182 7.32 9.20 -15.52
C HIS A 182 8.58 8.38 -15.71
N ALA A 183 8.55 7.09 -15.36
CA ALA A 183 9.56 6.10 -15.68
C ALA A 183 8.96 5.05 -16.62
N ILE A 184 9.44 5.00 -17.86
CA ILE A 184 9.01 3.99 -18.82
C ILE A 184 9.70 2.67 -18.51
N LEU A 185 8.95 1.58 -18.53
CA LEU A 185 9.40 0.23 -18.20
C LEU A 185 9.59 -0.60 -19.46
N SER A 186 10.58 -1.48 -19.44
CA SER A 186 10.79 -2.49 -20.47
C SER A 186 9.91 -3.74 -20.27
N GLY A 187 9.33 -3.91 -19.09
CA GLY A 187 8.32 -4.91 -18.80
C GLY A 187 6.92 -4.46 -19.21
N THR A 188 5.98 -5.39 -19.26
CA THR A 188 4.60 -5.14 -19.72
C THR A 188 3.58 -5.36 -18.63
N LEU A 189 2.53 -4.53 -18.62
CA LEU A 189 1.43 -4.56 -17.66
C LEU A 189 1.93 -4.57 -16.20
N ALA A 190 2.44 -3.40 -15.79
CA ALA A 190 2.97 -3.20 -14.44
C ALA A 190 1.85 -3.29 -13.38
N GLU A 191 2.05 -4.16 -12.40
CA GLU A 191 1.11 -4.49 -11.32
C GLU A 191 1.55 -3.92 -9.97
N GLY A 192 1.85 -4.79 -9.01
CA GLY A 192 2.34 -4.41 -7.70
C GLY A 192 3.72 -3.76 -7.74
N LEU A 193 3.95 -2.83 -6.82
CA LEU A 193 5.25 -2.20 -6.65
C LEU A 193 5.57 -2.00 -5.17
N THR A 194 6.87 -1.92 -4.88
CA THR A 194 7.37 -1.64 -3.53
C THR A 194 8.64 -0.79 -3.59
N ILE A 195 9.00 -0.17 -2.48
CA ILE A 195 10.22 0.64 -2.37
C ILE A 195 11.19 -0.05 -1.41
N ASN A 196 12.47 -0.14 -1.82
CA ASN A 196 13.57 -0.56 -0.97
C ASN A 196 14.83 0.23 -1.34
N ASP A 197 15.48 0.85 -0.36
CA ASP A 197 16.76 1.57 -0.48
C ASP A 197 16.83 2.53 -1.69
N GLY A 198 15.82 3.40 -1.83
CA GLY A 198 15.77 4.43 -2.88
C GLY A 198 15.49 3.90 -4.29
N LYS A 199 15.04 2.66 -4.41
CA LYS A 199 14.61 2.04 -5.67
C LYS A 199 13.17 1.55 -5.56
N ILE A 200 12.46 1.60 -6.67
CA ILE A 200 11.13 1.04 -6.83
C ILE A 200 11.27 -0.28 -7.59
N TYR A 201 10.70 -1.34 -7.07
CA TYR A 201 10.63 -2.66 -7.68
C TYR A 201 9.20 -2.88 -8.15
N VAL A 202 9.03 -3.17 -9.44
CA VAL A 202 7.71 -3.24 -10.10
C VAL A 202 7.53 -4.57 -10.78
N CYS A 203 6.52 -5.32 -10.38
CA CYS A 203 6.14 -6.55 -11.06
C CYS A 203 5.51 -6.26 -12.42
N ASN A 204 5.96 -6.96 -13.46
CA ASN A 204 5.40 -6.88 -14.79
C ASN A 204 4.78 -8.24 -15.13
N SER A 205 3.45 -8.30 -15.14
CA SER A 205 2.71 -9.56 -15.30
C SER A 205 2.55 -9.98 -16.76
N GLY A 206 2.47 -9.00 -17.66
CA GLY A 206 2.13 -9.24 -19.05
C GLY A 206 0.88 -10.11 -19.23
N GLN A 207 0.01 -10.19 -18.21
CA GLN A 207 -1.08 -11.18 -18.14
C GLN A 207 -0.61 -12.62 -18.36
N GLY A 208 0.44 -13.00 -17.66
CA GLY A 208 1.04 -14.32 -17.79
C GLY A 208 2.02 -14.47 -18.96
N GLN A 209 2.43 -13.37 -19.60
CA GLN A 209 3.38 -13.36 -20.71
C GLN A 209 4.68 -12.62 -20.40
N ASP A 210 4.82 -12.06 -19.19
CA ASP A 210 6.04 -11.40 -18.72
C ASP A 210 6.54 -12.06 -17.42
N ASN A 211 7.82 -11.94 -17.15
CA ASN A 211 8.51 -12.55 -16.02
C ASN A 211 9.56 -11.61 -15.43
N LYS A 212 9.27 -10.32 -15.40
CA LYS A 212 10.21 -9.29 -14.98
C LYS A 212 9.76 -8.56 -13.73
N ILE A 213 10.74 -8.19 -12.92
CA ILE A 213 10.63 -7.12 -11.94
C ILE A 213 11.52 -5.98 -12.44
N SER A 214 10.92 -4.86 -12.84
CA SER A 214 11.65 -3.64 -13.21
C SER A 214 12.19 -2.94 -11.98
N VAL A 215 13.40 -2.39 -12.08
CA VAL A 215 14.07 -1.62 -11.01
C VAL A 215 14.18 -0.18 -11.45
N VAL A 216 13.46 0.72 -10.78
CA VAL A 216 13.43 2.15 -11.11
C VAL A 216 14.16 2.93 -10.00
N ASP A 217 15.06 3.81 -10.38
CA ASP A 217 15.68 4.75 -9.45
C ASP A 217 14.67 5.86 -9.07
N ILE A 218 14.46 6.04 -7.78
CA ILE A 218 13.41 6.93 -7.25
C ILE A 218 13.68 8.41 -7.51
N GLN A 219 14.94 8.80 -7.65
CA GLN A 219 15.32 10.21 -7.84
C GLN A 219 15.24 10.61 -9.31
N SER A 220 15.84 9.80 -10.18
CA SER A 220 15.88 10.09 -11.63
C SER A 220 14.60 9.67 -12.35
N MET A 221 13.76 8.83 -11.74
CA MET A 221 12.58 8.23 -12.38
C MET A 221 12.97 7.55 -13.70
N THR A 222 14.00 6.70 -13.64
CA THR A 222 14.45 5.90 -14.80
C THR A 222 14.58 4.42 -14.41
N GLU A 223 14.22 3.51 -15.32
CA GLU A 223 14.51 2.09 -15.17
C GLU A 223 16.03 1.88 -15.25
N THR A 224 16.62 1.32 -14.21
CA THR A 224 18.07 1.09 -14.07
C THR A 224 18.46 -0.38 -14.17
N GLY A 225 17.49 -1.28 -14.14
CA GLY A 225 17.71 -2.72 -14.22
C GLY A 225 16.41 -3.50 -14.30
N VAL A 226 16.56 -4.79 -14.54
CA VAL A 226 15.47 -5.75 -14.62
C VAL A 226 15.91 -7.06 -13.98
N ILE A 227 15.11 -7.62 -13.09
CA ILE A 227 15.31 -8.93 -12.48
C ILE A 227 14.36 -9.91 -13.17
N THR A 228 14.91 -11.03 -13.70
CA THR A 228 14.10 -12.09 -14.31
C THR A 228 13.56 -13.02 -13.22
N THR A 229 12.27 -13.30 -13.26
CA THR A 229 11.55 -14.09 -12.26
C THR A 229 10.82 -15.28 -12.88
N ALA A 230 9.97 -15.94 -12.09
CA ALA A 230 8.92 -16.81 -12.62
C ALA A 230 7.87 -15.99 -13.39
N MET A 231 7.11 -16.65 -14.25
CA MET A 231 6.08 -16.00 -15.08
C MET A 231 4.96 -15.38 -14.24
N ASN A 232 4.43 -14.26 -14.71
CA ASN A 232 3.27 -13.59 -14.14
C ASN A 232 3.47 -13.04 -12.71
N PRO A 233 4.56 -12.30 -12.41
CA PRO A 233 4.71 -11.66 -11.10
C PRO A 233 3.68 -10.53 -10.99
N THR A 234 2.94 -10.49 -9.86
CA THR A 234 1.86 -9.50 -9.67
C THR A 234 1.98 -8.67 -8.40
N GLY A 235 2.16 -9.29 -7.26
CA GLY A 235 2.31 -8.58 -5.98
C GLY A 235 3.76 -8.57 -5.52
N ILE A 236 4.17 -7.52 -4.82
CA ILE A 236 5.51 -7.41 -4.24
C ILE A 236 5.50 -6.55 -2.98
N VAL A 237 6.22 -6.98 -1.95
CA VAL A 237 6.38 -6.26 -0.69
C VAL A 237 7.85 -6.25 -0.25
N SER A 238 8.27 -5.18 0.42
CA SER A 238 9.60 -5.08 1.02
C SER A 238 9.55 -5.50 2.50
N ALA A 239 10.40 -6.45 2.88
CA ALA A 239 10.62 -6.79 4.28
C ALA A 239 11.79 -5.97 4.90
N GLY A 240 12.35 -5.03 4.16
CA GLY A 240 13.54 -4.27 4.53
C GLY A 240 14.84 -5.06 4.33
N SER A 241 15.97 -4.41 4.61
CA SER A 241 17.31 -5.04 4.60
C SER A 241 17.65 -5.82 3.33
N GLY A 242 17.24 -5.33 2.16
CA GLY A 242 17.54 -5.96 0.87
C GLY A 242 16.76 -7.25 0.60
N VAL A 243 15.64 -7.48 1.29
CA VAL A 243 14.77 -8.64 1.07
C VAL A 243 13.39 -8.20 0.60
N LEU A 244 12.97 -8.72 -0.54
CA LEU A 244 11.64 -8.57 -1.08
C LEU A 244 10.92 -9.92 -1.11
N TYR A 245 9.60 -9.88 -1.06
CA TYR A 245 8.76 -11.03 -1.38
C TYR A 245 7.82 -10.64 -2.49
N PHE A 246 7.67 -11.53 -3.47
CA PHE A 246 6.73 -11.33 -4.57
C PHE A 246 5.93 -12.61 -4.82
N ASN A 247 4.78 -12.47 -5.45
CA ASN A 247 4.00 -13.62 -5.88
C ASN A 247 3.79 -13.63 -7.39
N THR A 248 3.59 -14.83 -7.90
CA THR A 248 3.01 -15.06 -9.23
C THR A 248 1.51 -15.21 -9.11
N ASN A 249 0.78 -14.92 -10.20
CA ASN A 249 -0.66 -15.15 -10.29
C ASN A 249 -0.95 -16.45 -11.05
N TYR A 250 -2.22 -16.66 -11.46
CA TYR A 250 -2.65 -17.84 -12.21
C TYR A 250 -1.61 -18.27 -13.26
N PRO A 251 -1.30 -19.60 -13.37
CA PRO A 251 -1.98 -20.71 -12.69
C PRO A 251 -1.44 -21.08 -11.30
N ASP A 252 -0.28 -20.59 -10.90
CA ASP A 252 0.51 -21.22 -9.84
C ASP A 252 0.34 -20.58 -8.45
N TYR A 253 0.06 -19.26 -8.38
CA TYR A 253 -0.14 -18.51 -7.12
C TYR A 253 0.96 -18.69 -6.07
N VAL A 254 2.21 -18.71 -6.48
CA VAL A 254 3.38 -19.03 -5.64
C VAL A 254 3.95 -17.79 -4.99
N LEU A 255 4.37 -17.90 -3.73
CA LEU A 255 5.16 -16.88 -3.02
C LEU A 255 6.65 -17.13 -3.21
N TYR A 256 7.41 -16.08 -3.53
CA TYR A 256 8.85 -16.10 -3.66
C TYR A 256 9.52 -15.08 -2.74
N LYS A 257 10.70 -15.42 -2.26
CA LYS A 257 11.65 -14.51 -1.62
C LYS A 257 12.72 -14.10 -2.62
N LEU A 258 13.01 -12.82 -2.71
CA LEU A 258 14.07 -12.24 -3.52
C LEU A 258 15.09 -11.55 -2.60
N THR A 259 16.34 -12.00 -2.63
CA THR A 259 17.46 -11.37 -1.93
C THR A 259 18.20 -10.47 -2.92
N LEU A 260 18.23 -9.15 -2.67
CA LEU A 260 18.70 -8.16 -3.65
C LEU A 260 20.20 -8.16 -3.88
N ASP A 261 21.01 -8.55 -2.88
CA ASP A 261 22.49 -8.51 -3.00
C ASP A 261 23.03 -9.43 -4.08
N ASN A 262 22.37 -10.55 -4.32
CA ASN A 262 22.79 -11.57 -5.30
C ASN A 262 21.68 -11.95 -6.29
N GLU A 263 20.54 -11.25 -6.23
CA GLU A 263 19.33 -11.52 -7.01
C GLU A 263 18.82 -12.98 -6.88
N GLU A 264 19.06 -13.60 -5.73
CA GLU A 264 18.62 -14.96 -5.46
C GLU A 264 17.12 -15.01 -5.22
N ILE A 265 16.44 -15.87 -5.97
CA ILE A 265 15.00 -16.11 -5.86
C ILE A 265 14.77 -17.50 -5.29
N THR A 266 14.04 -17.59 -4.19
CA THR A 266 13.69 -18.83 -3.51
C THR A 266 12.17 -18.94 -3.38
N GLU A 267 11.61 -20.08 -3.78
CA GLU A 267 10.20 -20.39 -3.58
C GLU A 267 9.89 -20.66 -2.12
N ILE A 268 8.77 -20.13 -1.62
CA ILE A 268 8.24 -20.40 -0.28
C ILE A 268 7.12 -21.44 -0.40
N PRO A 269 7.38 -22.70 -0.01
CA PRO A 269 6.40 -23.77 -0.21
C PRO A 269 5.21 -23.65 0.77
N GLY A 270 4.06 -24.15 0.32
CA GLY A 270 2.88 -24.29 1.18
C GLY A 270 2.08 -22.99 1.41
N VAL A 271 2.35 -21.94 0.63
CA VAL A 271 1.59 -20.70 0.66
C VAL A 271 1.09 -20.40 -0.75
N ASN A 272 -0.23 -20.33 -0.92
CA ASN A 272 -0.84 -19.83 -2.15
C ASN A 272 -1.22 -18.36 -1.95
N VAL A 273 -0.87 -17.51 -2.93
CA VAL A 273 -0.97 -16.05 -2.80
C VAL A 273 -1.56 -15.42 -4.05
N ALA A 274 -2.74 -14.82 -3.92
CA ALA A 274 -3.23 -13.87 -4.93
C ALA A 274 -2.89 -12.43 -4.54
N GLU A 275 -3.10 -12.08 -3.25
CA GLU A 275 -2.79 -10.77 -2.70
C GLU A 275 -1.97 -10.91 -1.42
N MET A 276 -1.12 -9.92 -1.13
CA MET A 276 -0.31 -9.93 0.07
C MET A 276 -0.03 -8.54 0.63
N THR A 277 0.21 -8.49 1.94
CA THR A 277 0.73 -7.31 2.64
C THR A 277 1.78 -7.72 3.66
N TYR A 278 2.78 -6.86 3.89
CA TYR A 278 3.79 -7.04 4.92
C TYR A 278 3.47 -6.18 6.14
N LEU A 279 3.42 -6.79 7.31
CA LEU A 279 3.16 -6.10 8.57
C LEU A 279 3.93 -6.74 9.72
N ASN A 280 4.76 -5.96 10.40
CA ASN A 280 5.46 -6.36 11.65
C ASN A 280 6.19 -7.72 11.55
N GLY A 281 7.01 -7.90 10.51
CA GLY A 281 7.79 -9.13 10.30
C GLY A 281 6.99 -10.31 9.75
N ASN A 282 5.76 -10.08 9.33
CA ASN A 282 4.92 -11.12 8.75
C ASN A 282 4.37 -10.68 7.40
N ILE A 283 4.21 -11.64 6.50
CA ILE A 283 3.44 -11.46 5.28
C ILE A 283 2.07 -12.12 5.52
N TYR A 284 1.03 -11.35 5.34
CA TYR A 284 -0.33 -11.85 5.29
C TYR A 284 -0.71 -12.02 3.83
N THR A 285 -1.18 -13.20 3.48
CA THR A 285 -1.55 -13.55 2.11
C THR A 285 -3.02 -13.88 2.04
N SER A 286 -3.64 -13.65 0.91
CA SER A 286 -5.00 -14.10 0.65
C SER A 286 -5.12 -14.79 -0.70
N LEU A 287 -6.01 -15.75 -0.75
CA LEU A 287 -6.42 -16.45 -1.96
C LEU A 287 -7.92 -16.65 -1.93
N PHE A 288 -8.58 -16.53 -3.08
CA PHE A 288 -9.98 -16.86 -3.24
C PHE A 288 -10.12 -18.15 -4.05
N ASP A 289 -10.80 -19.14 -3.50
CA ASP A 289 -11.11 -20.39 -4.18
C ASP A 289 -12.45 -20.30 -4.92
N TRP A 290 -12.40 -20.27 -6.23
CA TRP A 290 -13.56 -20.19 -7.11
C TRP A 290 -14.47 -21.42 -7.06
N ASN A 291 -13.99 -22.57 -6.55
CA ASN A 291 -14.79 -23.79 -6.45
C ASN A 291 -15.66 -23.79 -5.20
N THR A 292 -15.12 -23.29 -4.10
CA THR A 292 -15.81 -23.24 -2.80
C THR A 292 -16.44 -21.90 -2.51
N TYR A 293 -16.08 -20.85 -3.24
CA TYR A 293 -16.42 -19.43 -2.99
C TYR A 293 -15.99 -18.99 -1.59
N MET A 294 -14.85 -19.48 -1.14
CA MET A 294 -14.26 -19.16 0.15
C MET A 294 -12.93 -18.42 -0.05
N GLY A 295 -12.68 -17.45 0.82
CA GLY A 295 -11.37 -16.81 0.92
C GLY A 295 -10.52 -17.52 1.97
N GLU A 296 -9.22 -17.64 1.69
CA GLU A 296 -8.22 -18.13 2.63
C GLU A 296 -7.23 -17.04 2.96
N ILE A 297 -6.81 -16.95 4.22
CA ILE A 297 -5.75 -16.05 4.66
C ILE A 297 -4.69 -16.87 5.39
N TYR A 298 -3.44 -16.64 5.03
CA TYR A 298 -2.27 -17.19 5.72
C TYR A 298 -1.39 -16.08 6.26
N LYS A 299 -0.70 -16.39 7.32
CA LYS A 299 0.37 -15.58 7.91
C LYS A 299 1.68 -16.32 7.73
N PHE A 300 2.62 -15.71 7.03
CA PHE A 300 4.00 -16.18 6.87
C PHE A 300 4.92 -15.31 7.72
N ASN A 301 5.64 -15.91 8.66
CA ASN A 301 6.63 -15.19 9.48
C ASN A 301 7.97 -15.15 8.75
N THR A 302 8.48 -13.94 8.42
CA THR A 302 9.70 -13.78 7.60
C THR A 302 11.00 -14.16 8.33
N ALA A 303 10.99 -14.26 9.65
CA ALA A 303 12.16 -14.64 10.44
C ALA A 303 12.25 -16.16 10.71
N THR A 304 11.11 -16.82 10.93
CA THR A 304 11.05 -18.27 11.21
C THR A 304 10.65 -19.09 10.00
N GLU A 305 10.20 -18.45 8.93
CA GLU A 305 9.64 -19.06 7.72
C GLU A 305 8.44 -20.00 8.00
N GLU A 306 7.74 -19.76 9.12
CA GLU A 306 6.56 -20.53 9.52
C GLU A 306 5.31 -19.98 8.85
N VAL A 307 4.50 -20.88 8.28
CA VAL A 307 3.19 -20.59 7.69
C VAL A 307 2.09 -21.00 8.67
N THR A 308 1.20 -20.07 8.97
CA THR A 308 0.08 -20.30 9.88
C THR A 308 -1.22 -19.88 9.22
N PRO A 309 -2.27 -20.72 9.13
CA PRO A 309 -3.57 -20.29 8.63
C PRO A 309 -4.20 -19.29 9.62
N VAL A 310 -4.81 -18.24 9.06
CA VAL A 310 -5.62 -17.30 9.83
C VAL A 310 -7.07 -17.71 9.68
N ASN A 311 -7.61 -18.34 10.73
CA ASN A 311 -8.99 -18.85 10.72
C ASN A 311 -9.98 -17.69 10.86
N LEU A 312 -10.46 -17.20 9.72
CA LEU A 312 -11.57 -16.26 9.64
C LEU A 312 -12.73 -16.96 8.92
N ASP A 313 -13.96 -16.78 9.41
CA ASP A 313 -15.17 -17.27 8.71
C ASP A 313 -15.49 -16.32 7.54
N LEU A 314 -14.66 -16.39 6.50
CA LEU A 314 -14.80 -15.58 5.30
C LEU A 314 -15.79 -16.24 4.35
N LYS A 315 -17.05 -15.82 4.39
CA LYS A 315 -18.10 -16.25 3.47
C LYS A 315 -18.38 -15.16 2.46
N GLY A 316 -18.38 -15.49 1.19
CA GLY A 316 -18.74 -14.58 0.12
C GLY A 316 -17.79 -14.61 -1.05
N ALA A 317 -18.20 -14.00 -2.15
CA ALA A 317 -17.38 -13.84 -3.33
C ALA A 317 -16.43 -12.64 -3.17
N GLY A 318 -15.15 -12.85 -3.39
CA GLY A 318 -14.14 -11.80 -3.47
C GLY A 318 -12.79 -12.26 -2.93
N ILE A 319 -11.76 -11.72 -3.52
CA ILE A 319 -10.38 -11.83 -2.99
C ILE A 319 -10.27 -10.80 -1.88
N PRO A 320 -10.02 -11.18 -0.61
CA PRO A 320 -9.82 -10.20 0.44
C PRO A 320 -8.52 -9.45 0.16
N MET A 321 -8.62 -8.15 -0.07
CA MET A 321 -7.45 -7.28 -0.19
C MET A 321 -7.01 -6.90 1.22
N LEU A 322 -5.77 -7.24 1.57
CA LEU A 322 -5.17 -6.90 2.86
C LEU A 322 -4.56 -5.51 2.79
N MET A 323 -4.93 -4.65 3.73
CA MET A 323 -4.36 -3.31 3.85
C MET A 323 -3.64 -3.14 5.17
N GLU A 324 -2.45 -2.55 5.12
CA GLU A 324 -1.75 -2.04 6.28
C GLU A 324 -2.34 -0.68 6.68
N TYR A 325 -2.54 -0.51 8.00
CA TYR A 325 -3.01 0.76 8.59
C TYR A 325 -1.88 1.41 9.40
#